data_4ecf6d15c6f57bea05ceb7ce050af2ea
#
_entry.id   4ecf6d15c6f57bea05ceb7ce050af2ea
#
_cell.length_a   1.000
_cell.length_b   1.000
_cell.length_c   1.000
_cell.angle_alpha   90.00
_cell.angle_beta   90.00
_cell.angle_gamma   90.00
#
_symmetry.space_group_name_H-M   'P 1'
#
loop_
_entity.id
_entity.type
_entity.pdbx_description
1 polymer ?
#
loop_
_entity_poly.entity_id
_entity_poly.type
_entity_poly.pdbx_seq_one_letter_code
_entity_poly.pdbx_strand_id
1 'polypeptide(L)'
;MTEQPRCPIVHFDHHSAEHAADHVGAYRELREECPVAWTDAHGGFWVLSDYPSVFEASRDDDLFSSARSEHGGEGLAIIIPKAPTAFHIPIELDPPQFRSYRKAVNAVTSPAAVRRLTDVIDKFVTGFIDEIIETGEADLAFVAGVPAAVTVDWLGLDASEYKRYVDAMHTLVSAPPDSAEYAHARDVAVPWVEKTVRAHIAARREQPTDDATSAFLAAEVDDRKMTDDEIYSILELLISGGVGTTASLVTQALVWLYRNPGERQRLIDDPSMIDVAVEEFLRVFSPTQALARTVTRDAEFRGAHLRAGDRALMSWASANRDPRQFDDPDEVDITRWPNKHMAFGLGIHRCAGSHLGRAMARAMIGQVLERMPDYVVDVDGIVRYPDQGTNAGYHSIPCSFTPGKRRLASPLFPRAS
;
A
#
# COMPACT_ATOMS: atom_id res chain seq x y z
N MET A 1 -47.19 -1.05 0.74
CA MET A 1 -45.76 -1.13 0.39
C MET A 1 -45.02 -0.85 1.67
N THR A 2 -44.60 -1.88 2.37
CA THR A 2 -43.77 -1.77 3.58
C THR A 2 -42.38 -1.35 3.13
N GLU A 3 -41.97 -0.14 3.51
CA GLU A 3 -40.57 0.27 3.37
C GLU A 3 -39.72 -0.78 4.08
N GLN A 4 -38.89 -1.50 3.29
CA GLN A 4 -37.83 -2.32 3.87
C GLN A 4 -36.87 -1.38 4.62
N PRO A 5 -36.37 -1.82 5.78
CA PRO A 5 -35.46 -0.97 6.55
C PRO A 5 -34.23 -0.67 5.67
N ARG A 6 -34.05 0.60 5.31
CA ARG A 6 -32.74 1.08 4.88
C ARG A 6 -31.76 0.66 5.96
N CYS A 7 -30.62 0.09 5.56
CA CYS A 7 -29.51 -0.06 6.49
C CYS A 7 -29.34 1.27 7.23
N PRO A 8 -29.18 1.28 8.55
CA PRO A 8 -29.13 2.53 9.29
C PRO A 8 -28.03 3.42 8.72
N ILE A 9 -28.29 4.72 8.64
CA ILE A 9 -27.24 5.70 8.37
C ILE A 9 -26.33 5.65 9.59
N VAL A 10 -25.06 5.32 9.35
CA VAL A 10 -24.04 5.24 10.39
C VAL A 10 -23.23 6.53 10.43
N HIS A 11 -22.74 6.89 11.58
CA HIS A 11 -21.78 7.98 11.70
C HIS A 11 -20.37 7.40 11.56
N PHE A 12 -19.87 7.37 10.31
CA PHE A 12 -18.57 6.83 9.99
C PHE A 12 -17.83 7.74 9.00
N ASP A 13 -16.67 8.22 9.42
CA ASP A 13 -15.73 8.95 8.58
C ASP A 13 -14.33 8.39 8.79
N HIS A 14 -13.81 7.67 7.77
CA HIS A 14 -12.51 7.02 7.84
C HIS A 14 -11.32 7.99 7.88
N HIS A 15 -11.53 9.28 7.58
CA HIS A 15 -10.53 10.34 7.70
C HIS A 15 -10.66 11.15 9.01
N SER A 16 -11.59 10.79 9.88
CA SER A 16 -11.77 11.49 11.16
C SER A 16 -10.64 11.19 12.15
N ALA A 17 -10.39 12.13 13.06
CA ALA A 17 -9.47 11.92 14.17
C ALA A 17 -9.93 10.78 15.10
N GLU A 18 -11.25 10.58 15.25
CA GLU A 18 -11.84 9.48 16.01
C GLU A 18 -11.48 8.13 15.37
N HIS A 19 -11.65 7.99 14.06
CA HIS A 19 -11.23 6.79 13.33
C HIS A 19 -9.72 6.56 13.44
N ALA A 20 -8.89 7.60 13.30
CA ALA A 20 -7.45 7.49 13.44
C ALA A 20 -7.02 7.03 14.85
N ALA A 21 -7.78 7.39 15.88
CA ALA A 21 -7.52 6.97 17.26
C ALA A 21 -7.82 5.47 17.48
N ASP A 22 -8.94 4.96 16.96
CA ASP A 22 -9.36 3.55 17.09
C ASP A 22 -10.10 3.04 15.82
N HIS A 23 -9.37 2.89 14.73
CA HIS A 23 -9.93 2.33 13.49
C HIS A 23 -10.36 0.85 13.64
N VAL A 24 -9.71 0.09 14.52
CA VAL A 24 -10.05 -1.32 14.77
C VAL A 24 -11.41 -1.44 15.44
N GLY A 25 -11.66 -0.62 16.47
CA GLY A 25 -12.96 -0.56 17.16
C GLY A 25 -14.08 -0.09 16.24
N ALA A 26 -13.86 0.99 15.48
CA ALA A 26 -14.82 1.51 14.52
C ALA A 26 -15.24 0.48 13.47
N TYR A 27 -14.26 -0.26 12.90
CA TYR A 27 -14.58 -1.35 11.97
C TYR A 27 -15.24 -2.56 12.60
N ARG A 28 -14.95 -2.86 13.89
CA ARG A 28 -15.63 -3.95 14.61
C ARG A 28 -17.11 -3.64 14.77
N GLU A 29 -17.45 -2.44 15.21
CA GLU A 29 -18.82 -1.98 15.37
C GLU A 29 -19.59 -2.09 14.05
N LEU A 30 -19.03 -1.60 12.94
CA LEU A 30 -19.66 -1.74 11.62
C LEU A 30 -19.91 -3.19 11.24
N ARG A 31 -18.94 -4.10 11.46
CA ARG A 31 -19.10 -5.53 11.11
C ARG A 31 -20.21 -6.21 11.90
N GLU A 32 -20.37 -5.84 13.17
CA GLU A 32 -21.34 -6.44 14.07
C GLU A 32 -22.75 -5.90 13.86
N GLU A 33 -22.89 -4.60 13.64
CA GLU A 33 -24.19 -3.94 13.59
C GLU A 33 -24.76 -3.83 12.17
N CYS A 34 -23.95 -3.38 11.20
CA CYS A 34 -24.38 -3.17 9.83
C CYS A 34 -23.21 -3.33 8.82
N PRO A 35 -22.93 -4.55 8.36
CA PRO A 35 -21.79 -4.84 7.48
C PRO A 35 -21.79 -4.11 6.14
N VAL A 36 -22.96 -3.68 5.65
CA VAL A 36 -23.13 -2.83 4.46
C VAL A 36 -23.93 -1.61 4.89
N ALA A 37 -23.24 -0.54 5.28
CA ALA A 37 -23.82 0.66 5.87
C ALA A 37 -23.68 1.87 4.95
N TRP A 38 -24.60 2.81 5.05
CA TRP A 38 -24.48 4.12 4.42
C TRP A 38 -23.99 5.15 5.43
N THR A 39 -23.06 6.02 5.01
CA THR A 39 -22.65 7.22 5.75
C THR A 39 -22.81 8.46 4.89
N ASP A 40 -23.16 9.60 5.52
CA ASP A 40 -23.28 10.89 4.83
C ASP A 40 -21.93 11.65 4.73
N ALA A 41 -20.85 11.12 5.30
CA ALA A 41 -19.52 11.70 5.21
C ALA A 41 -19.08 11.85 3.75
N HIS A 42 -18.32 12.89 3.44
CA HIS A 42 -17.75 13.15 2.10
C HIS A 42 -18.77 13.11 0.94
N GLY A 43 -20.02 13.50 1.20
CA GLY A 43 -21.11 13.51 0.21
C GLY A 43 -21.88 12.20 0.08
N GLY A 44 -21.60 11.24 0.94
CA GLY A 44 -22.29 9.97 1.05
C GLY A 44 -21.61 8.82 0.33
N PHE A 45 -21.48 7.68 1.03
CA PHE A 45 -20.94 6.45 0.45
C PHE A 45 -21.37 5.22 1.26
N TRP A 46 -21.34 4.06 0.62
CA TRP A 46 -21.50 2.75 1.26
C TRP A 46 -20.18 2.29 1.86
N VAL A 47 -20.23 1.72 3.06
CA VAL A 47 -19.09 1.05 3.72
C VAL A 47 -19.36 -0.45 3.74
N LEU A 48 -18.47 -1.22 3.13
CA LEU A 48 -18.49 -2.67 3.18
C LEU A 48 -17.43 -3.12 4.18
N SER A 49 -17.85 -3.72 5.29
CA SER A 49 -16.96 -3.97 6.43
C SER A 49 -16.75 -5.45 6.76
N ASP A 50 -17.64 -6.37 6.38
CA ASP A 50 -17.46 -7.79 6.64
C ASP A 50 -16.73 -8.53 5.50
N TYR A 51 -16.15 -9.67 5.82
CA TYR A 51 -15.40 -10.47 4.85
C TYR A 51 -16.26 -10.88 3.63
N PRO A 52 -17.50 -11.40 3.79
CA PRO A 52 -18.31 -11.80 2.65
C PRO A 52 -18.67 -10.66 1.69
N SER A 53 -19.03 -9.47 2.21
CA SER A 53 -19.40 -8.34 1.34
C SER A 53 -18.20 -7.78 0.58
N VAL A 54 -17.06 -7.62 1.26
CA VAL A 54 -15.82 -7.16 0.64
C VAL A 54 -15.30 -8.18 -0.38
N PHE A 55 -15.40 -9.48 -0.08
CA PHE A 55 -15.00 -10.56 -0.99
C PHE A 55 -15.83 -10.56 -2.28
N GLU A 56 -17.16 -10.46 -2.16
CA GLU A 56 -18.08 -10.44 -3.30
C GLU A 56 -17.88 -9.18 -4.15
N ALA A 57 -17.92 -8.00 -3.53
CA ALA A 57 -17.77 -6.72 -4.22
C ALA A 57 -16.41 -6.59 -4.94
N SER A 58 -15.32 -7.10 -4.35
CA SER A 58 -13.99 -7.05 -4.96
C SER A 58 -13.86 -7.88 -6.24
N ARG A 59 -14.79 -8.80 -6.50
CA ARG A 59 -14.79 -9.72 -7.64
C ARG A 59 -15.87 -9.43 -8.65
N ASP A 60 -16.75 -8.52 -8.34
CA ASP A 60 -17.84 -8.07 -9.22
C ASP A 60 -17.46 -6.71 -9.84
N ASP A 61 -16.57 -6.77 -10.84
CA ASP A 61 -16.12 -5.60 -11.58
C ASP A 61 -17.20 -5.04 -12.53
N ASP A 62 -18.27 -5.79 -12.80
CA ASP A 62 -19.45 -5.31 -13.53
C ASP A 62 -20.31 -4.35 -12.69
N LEU A 63 -20.46 -4.61 -11.39
CA LEU A 63 -21.23 -3.77 -10.47
C LEU A 63 -20.37 -2.70 -9.79
N PHE A 64 -19.14 -3.02 -9.42
CA PHE A 64 -18.23 -2.16 -8.66
C PHE A 64 -17.03 -1.73 -9.50
N SER A 65 -17.22 -0.69 -10.29
CA SER A 65 -16.24 -0.14 -11.23
C SER A 65 -15.08 0.58 -10.54
N SER A 66 -13.89 0.42 -11.09
CA SER A 66 -12.72 1.26 -10.77
C SER A 66 -12.53 2.40 -11.77
N ALA A 67 -13.25 2.43 -12.88
CA ALA A 67 -13.04 3.40 -13.95
C ALA A 67 -13.32 4.83 -13.49
N ARG A 68 -12.41 5.73 -13.88
CA ARG A 68 -12.57 7.17 -13.59
C ARG A 68 -13.58 7.82 -14.52
N SER A 69 -13.54 7.52 -15.81
CA SER A 69 -14.19 8.28 -16.85
C SER A 69 -15.68 8.01 -17.05
N GLU A 70 -16.13 6.75 -16.84
CA GLU A 70 -17.51 6.36 -17.18
C GLU A 70 -18.49 6.61 -16.04
N HIS A 71 -18.07 6.41 -14.79
CA HIS A 71 -18.95 6.49 -13.63
C HIS A 71 -18.39 7.38 -12.51
N GLY A 72 -17.08 7.61 -12.50
CA GLY A 72 -16.38 8.21 -11.37
C GLY A 72 -16.27 9.74 -11.37
N GLY A 73 -16.49 10.42 -12.50
CA GLY A 73 -16.21 11.87 -12.63
C GLY A 73 -14.71 12.19 -12.48
N GLU A 74 -14.38 13.47 -12.22
CA GLU A 74 -12.99 13.90 -12.05
C GLU A 74 -12.34 13.38 -10.74
N GLY A 75 -11.02 13.20 -10.75
CA GLY A 75 -10.21 12.77 -9.61
C GLY A 75 -10.08 11.25 -9.44
N LEU A 76 -9.19 10.84 -8.54
CA LEU A 76 -8.84 9.42 -8.30
C LEU A 76 -10.07 8.61 -7.86
N ALA A 77 -10.44 7.62 -8.68
CA ALA A 77 -11.70 6.89 -8.52
C ALA A 77 -11.68 5.89 -7.35
N ILE A 78 -10.50 5.49 -6.87
CA ILE A 78 -10.36 4.44 -5.86
C ILE A 78 -10.27 4.94 -4.42
N ILE A 79 -10.40 6.24 -4.18
CA ILE A 79 -10.42 6.83 -2.83
C ILE A 79 -11.67 7.71 -2.61
N ILE A 80 -12.00 7.95 -1.34
CA ILE A 80 -13.06 8.86 -0.90
C ILE A 80 -12.44 9.80 0.15
N PRO A 81 -12.57 11.13 0.01
CA PRO A 81 -13.03 11.84 -1.18
C PRO A 81 -12.08 11.66 -2.38
N LYS A 82 -12.58 11.89 -3.60
CA LYS A 82 -11.71 11.86 -4.79
C LYS A 82 -10.68 12.98 -4.73
N ALA A 83 -9.40 12.63 -4.93
CA ALA A 83 -8.32 13.60 -5.01
C ALA A 83 -7.95 13.89 -6.48
N PRO A 84 -7.63 15.13 -6.84
CA PRO A 84 -7.13 15.47 -8.17
C PRO A 84 -5.72 14.88 -8.33
N THR A 85 -5.60 13.87 -9.19
CA THR A 85 -4.33 13.18 -9.52
C THR A 85 -4.27 12.94 -11.01
N ALA A 86 -3.10 12.54 -11.53
CA ALA A 86 -2.99 11.96 -12.85
C ALA A 86 -3.89 10.70 -12.98
N PHE A 87 -4.17 10.30 -14.20
CA PHE A 87 -4.92 9.07 -14.46
C PHE A 87 -4.01 7.86 -14.27
N HIS A 88 -4.44 6.87 -13.48
CA HIS A 88 -3.60 5.73 -13.09
C HIS A 88 -3.97 4.44 -13.84
N ILE A 89 -3.18 4.06 -14.83
CA ILE A 89 -3.30 2.82 -15.58
C ILE A 89 -2.52 1.70 -14.85
N PRO A 90 -3.12 0.51 -14.63
CA PRO A 90 -4.47 0.08 -15.03
C PRO A 90 -5.51 0.17 -13.90
N ILE A 91 -5.19 0.74 -12.73
CA ILE A 91 -6.07 0.64 -11.56
C ILE A 91 -7.41 1.38 -11.75
N GLU A 92 -7.44 2.41 -12.61
CA GLU A 92 -8.64 3.18 -12.94
C GLU A 92 -9.23 2.81 -14.31
N LEU A 93 -9.05 1.56 -14.71
CA LEU A 93 -9.67 0.97 -15.89
C LEU A 93 -10.50 -0.25 -15.51
N ASP A 94 -11.57 -0.49 -16.27
CA ASP A 94 -12.33 -1.73 -16.24
C ASP A 94 -12.10 -2.57 -17.51
N PRO A 95 -12.47 -3.85 -17.55
CA PRO A 95 -12.49 -4.63 -18.78
C PRO A 95 -13.36 -3.98 -19.86
N PRO A 96 -13.01 -4.11 -21.15
CA PRO A 96 -11.91 -4.95 -21.68
C PRO A 96 -10.53 -4.31 -21.63
N GLN A 97 -10.40 -2.98 -21.56
CA GLN A 97 -9.16 -2.24 -21.67
C GLN A 97 -8.16 -2.60 -20.54
N PHE A 98 -8.65 -2.77 -19.33
CA PHE A 98 -7.85 -3.19 -18.17
C PHE A 98 -6.92 -4.37 -18.47
N ARG A 99 -7.40 -5.37 -19.22
CA ARG A 99 -6.72 -6.67 -19.36
C ARG A 99 -5.37 -6.57 -20.07
N SER A 100 -5.31 -5.75 -21.10
CA SER A 100 -4.09 -5.58 -21.91
C SER A 100 -2.99 -4.89 -21.12
N TYR A 101 -3.31 -3.79 -20.44
CA TYR A 101 -2.36 -3.09 -19.57
C TYR A 101 -1.96 -3.95 -18.36
N ARG A 102 -2.92 -4.65 -17.75
CA ARG A 102 -2.64 -5.54 -16.63
C ARG A 102 -1.66 -6.65 -17.02
N LYS A 103 -1.76 -7.19 -18.24
CA LYS A 103 -0.82 -8.18 -18.77
C LYS A 103 0.60 -7.60 -18.84
N ALA A 104 0.77 -6.38 -19.33
CA ALA A 104 2.06 -5.71 -19.39
C ALA A 104 2.66 -5.51 -17.97
N VAL A 105 1.86 -5.04 -17.01
CA VAL A 105 2.30 -4.87 -15.62
C VAL A 105 2.66 -6.22 -14.99
N ASN A 106 1.84 -7.26 -15.18
CA ASN A 106 2.12 -8.58 -14.63
C ASN A 106 3.42 -9.21 -15.17
N ALA A 107 3.86 -8.86 -16.39
CA ALA A 107 5.10 -9.37 -16.94
C ALA A 107 6.33 -8.97 -16.09
N VAL A 108 6.34 -7.73 -15.58
CA VAL A 108 7.44 -7.17 -14.76
C VAL A 108 7.26 -7.38 -13.25
N THR A 109 6.05 -7.73 -12.80
CA THR A 109 5.74 -7.97 -11.37
C THR A 109 5.52 -9.44 -11.03
N SER A 110 5.71 -10.35 -11.99
CA SER A 110 5.55 -11.79 -11.78
C SER A 110 6.52 -12.34 -10.73
N PRO A 111 6.23 -13.50 -10.09
CA PRO A 111 7.16 -14.12 -9.15
C PRO A 111 8.56 -14.34 -9.74
N ALA A 112 8.65 -14.66 -11.03
CA ALA A 112 9.92 -14.86 -11.72
C ALA A 112 10.69 -13.54 -11.90
N ALA A 113 10.00 -12.45 -12.23
CA ALA A 113 10.60 -11.13 -12.33
C ALA A 113 11.11 -10.64 -10.96
N VAL A 114 10.31 -10.79 -9.90
CA VAL A 114 10.67 -10.37 -8.55
C VAL A 114 11.86 -11.18 -8.00
N ARG A 115 11.96 -12.48 -8.29
CA ARG A 115 13.14 -13.25 -7.87
C ARG A 115 14.46 -12.70 -8.43
N ARG A 116 14.47 -12.06 -9.60
CA ARG A 116 15.68 -11.42 -10.15
C ARG A 116 16.10 -10.17 -9.37
N LEU A 117 15.18 -9.60 -8.58
CA LEU A 117 15.45 -8.43 -7.75
C LEU A 117 15.94 -8.78 -6.34
N THR A 118 16.07 -10.07 -5.98
CA THR A 118 16.45 -10.48 -4.61
C THR A 118 17.75 -9.83 -4.17
N ASP A 119 18.81 -9.90 -4.96
CA ASP A 119 20.12 -9.34 -4.62
C ASP A 119 20.08 -7.80 -4.50
N VAL A 120 19.25 -7.15 -5.32
CA VAL A 120 19.04 -5.70 -5.29
C VAL A 120 18.31 -5.31 -4.00
N ILE A 121 17.23 -6.03 -3.66
CA ILE A 121 16.48 -5.82 -2.41
C ILE A 121 17.42 -5.98 -1.21
N ASP A 122 18.16 -7.08 -1.14
CA ASP A 122 19.08 -7.36 -0.03
C ASP A 122 20.16 -6.31 0.10
N LYS A 123 20.71 -5.83 -1.03
CA LYS A 123 21.70 -4.76 -1.06
C LYS A 123 21.12 -3.45 -0.49
N PHE A 124 19.90 -3.06 -0.91
CA PHE A 124 19.28 -1.84 -0.40
C PHE A 124 18.98 -1.97 1.10
N VAL A 125 18.38 -3.07 1.56
CA VAL A 125 18.13 -3.29 2.99
C VAL A 125 19.43 -3.23 3.79
N THR A 126 20.48 -3.93 3.33
CA THR A 126 21.79 -3.91 3.98
C THR A 126 22.36 -2.50 4.07
N GLY A 127 22.28 -1.74 2.98
CA GLY A 127 22.84 -0.38 2.93
C GLY A 127 22.11 0.60 3.84
N PHE A 128 20.76 0.52 3.89
CA PHE A 128 19.99 1.35 4.81
C PHE A 128 20.31 1.02 6.28
N ILE A 129 20.42 -0.26 6.64
CA ILE A 129 20.83 -0.65 8.00
C ILE A 129 22.27 -0.20 8.27
N ASP A 130 23.17 -0.29 7.30
CA ASP A 130 24.55 0.17 7.45
C ASP A 130 24.69 1.66 7.76
N GLU A 131 23.72 2.49 7.34
CA GLU A 131 23.75 3.92 7.65
C GLU A 131 23.58 4.23 9.15
N ILE A 132 22.91 3.31 9.88
CA ILE A 132 22.54 3.53 11.27
C ILE A 132 23.19 2.54 12.25
N ILE A 133 23.68 1.40 11.78
CA ILE A 133 24.03 0.26 12.64
C ILE A 133 25.15 0.56 13.64
N GLU A 134 26.03 1.53 13.36
CA GLU A 134 27.14 1.92 14.22
C GLU A 134 26.75 2.99 15.26
N THR A 135 25.55 3.60 15.14
CA THR A 135 25.12 4.70 16.02
C THR A 135 24.57 4.21 17.36
N GLY A 136 23.93 3.04 17.38
CA GLY A 136 23.21 2.51 18.53
C GLY A 136 21.83 3.13 18.78
N GLU A 137 21.47 4.15 18.00
CA GLU A 137 20.18 4.84 18.03
C GLU A 137 19.71 5.13 16.61
N ALA A 138 18.42 5.00 16.36
CA ALA A 138 17.81 5.33 15.07
C ALA A 138 16.32 5.59 15.21
N ASP A 139 15.74 6.04 14.12
CA ASP A 139 14.30 5.94 13.91
C ASP A 139 14.03 4.75 13.00
N LEU A 140 13.26 3.74 13.45
CA LEU A 140 12.93 2.58 12.62
C LEU A 140 12.13 2.96 11.36
N ALA A 141 11.57 4.15 11.29
CA ALA A 141 10.97 4.66 10.05
C ALA A 141 12.01 4.81 8.90
N PHE A 142 13.34 4.71 9.19
CA PHE A 142 14.36 4.67 8.13
C PHE A 142 14.11 3.53 7.13
N VAL A 143 13.52 2.43 7.59
CA VAL A 143 13.17 1.32 6.70
C VAL A 143 12.15 1.73 5.62
N ALA A 144 11.41 2.84 5.83
CA ALA A 144 10.50 3.39 4.83
C ALA A 144 11.22 3.80 3.53
N GLY A 145 12.51 4.14 3.59
CA GLY A 145 13.31 4.44 2.42
C GLY A 145 13.60 3.24 1.52
N VAL A 146 13.63 2.03 2.07
CA VAL A 146 13.97 0.81 1.30
C VAL A 146 12.97 0.54 0.17
N PRO A 147 11.64 0.47 0.40
CA PRO A 147 10.69 0.23 -0.68
C PRO A 147 10.73 1.32 -1.76
N ALA A 148 10.95 2.57 -1.36
CA ALA A 148 11.08 3.66 -2.30
C ALA A 148 12.32 3.50 -3.18
N ALA A 149 13.48 3.27 -2.60
CA ALA A 149 14.73 3.09 -3.33
C ALA A 149 14.69 1.88 -4.26
N VAL A 150 14.17 0.74 -3.79
CA VAL A 150 13.99 -0.48 -4.59
C VAL A 150 13.03 -0.24 -5.76
N THR A 151 11.90 0.44 -5.52
CA THR A 151 10.90 0.70 -6.56
C THR A 151 11.48 1.62 -7.64
N VAL A 152 12.15 2.69 -7.23
CA VAL A 152 12.77 3.68 -8.12
C VAL A 152 13.89 3.04 -8.96
N ASP A 153 14.78 2.24 -8.33
CA ASP A 153 15.84 1.48 -9.00
C ASP A 153 15.28 0.47 -10.02
N TRP A 154 14.27 -0.30 -9.61
CA TRP A 154 13.60 -1.28 -10.47
C TRP A 154 12.98 -0.65 -11.73
N LEU A 155 12.44 0.57 -11.60
CA LEU A 155 11.92 1.36 -12.72
C LEU A 155 13.05 1.97 -13.57
N GLY A 156 14.32 1.88 -13.15
CA GLY A 156 15.49 2.43 -13.83
C GLY A 156 15.75 3.90 -13.56
N LEU A 157 15.04 4.48 -12.57
CA LEU A 157 15.23 5.85 -12.09
C LEU A 157 16.40 5.94 -11.10
N ASP A 158 16.86 7.14 -10.79
CA ASP A 158 17.95 7.35 -9.83
C ASP A 158 17.48 7.09 -8.39
N ALA A 159 17.88 5.97 -7.81
CA ALA A 159 17.51 5.57 -6.46
C ALA A 159 18.10 6.49 -5.38
N SER A 160 19.13 7.30 -5.67
CA SER A 160 19.67 8.27 -4.71
C SER A 160 18.68 9.39 -4.38
N GLU A 161 17.72 9.63 -5.28
CA GLU A 161 16.64 10.62 -5.14
C GLU A 161 15.37 10.04 -4.43
N TYR A 162 15.45 8.83 -3.86
CA TYR A 162 14.28 8.15 -3.27
C TYR A 162 13.48 9.02 -2.30
N LYS A 163 14.14 9.88 -1.51
CA LYS A 163 13.47 10.78 -0.55
C LYS A 163 12.47 11.72 -1.23
N ARG A 164 12.82 12.25 -2.41
CA ARG A 164 11.92 13.15 -3.15
C ARG A 164 10.67 12.44 -3.65
N TYR A 165 10.78 11.15 -4.00
CA TYR A 165 9.62 10.33 -4.34
C TYR A 165 8.76 10.03 -3.10
N VAL A 166 9.39 9.76 -1.95
CA VAL A 166 8.68 9.62 -0.66
C VAL A 166 7.92 10.90 -0.33
N ASP A 167 8.61 12.05 -0.36
CA ASP A 167 8.01 13.35 -0.05
C ASP A 167 6.83 13.68 -0.97
N ALA A 168 6.94 13.34 -2.26
CA ALA A 168 5.86 13.57 -3.21
C ALA A 168 4.66 12.66 -2.99
N MET A 169 4.88 11.35 -2.93
CA MET A 169 3.79 10.36 -2.98
C MET A 169 3.22 10.03 -1.61
N HIS A 170 4.06 9.95 -0.58
CA HIS A 170 3.63 9.62 0.77
C HIS A 170 2.85 10.76 1.42
N THR A 171 3.31 12.01 1.22
CA THR A 171 2.64 13.19 1.79
C THR A 171 1.21 13.37 1.28
N LEU A 172 0.95 13.04 0.01
CA LEU A 172 -0.41 13.12 -0.55
C LEU A 172 -1.43 12.18 0.10
N VAL A 173 -0.97 11.10 0.75
CA VAL A 173 -1.86 10.09 1.38
C VAL A 173 -1.77 10.08 2.92
N SER A 174 -0.87 10.88 3.50
CA SER A 174 -0.64 10.90 4.95
C SER A 174 -0.80 12.27 5.60
N ALA A 175 -0.74 13.36 4.82
CA ALA A 175 -0.94 14.72 5.32
C ALA A 175 -2.37 15.20 5.12
N PRO A 176 -2.90 16.01 6.04
CA PRO A 176 -4.23 16.63 5.87
C PRO A 176 -4.29 17.45 4.58
N PRO A 177 -5.40 17.37 3.80
CA PRO A 177 -5.52 18.03 2.49
C PRO A 177 -5.40 19.56 2.51
N ASP A 178 -5.61 20.18 3.68
CA ASP A 178 -5.50 21.63 3.90
C ASP A 178 -4.15 22.06 4.51
N SER A 179 -3.22 21.12 4.72
CA SER A 179 -1.89 21.41 5.28
C SER A 179 -0.93 22.02 4.25
N ALA A 180 0.07 22.74 4.75
CA ALA A 180 1.14 23.30 3.93
C ALA A 180 1.99 22.20 3.26
N GLU A 181 2.19 21.08 3.96
CA GLU A 181 2.90 19.91 3.46
C GLU A 181 2.17 19.29 2.27
N TYR A 182 0.84 19.11 2.36
CA TYR A 182 0.03 18.62 1.26
C TYR A 182 0.10 19.55 0.03
N ALA A 183 -0.04 20.86 0.27
CA ALA A 183 0.07 21.87 -0.80
C ALA A 183 1.46 21.82 -1.48
N HIS A 184 2.55 21.68 -0.71
CA HIS A 184 3.89 21.54 -1.26
C HIS A 184 4.04 20.23 -2.07
N ALA A 185 3.54 19.12 -1.57
CA ALA A 185 3.59 17.84 -2.30
C ALA A 185 2.85 17.95 -3.65
N ARG A 186 1.64 18.50 -3.64
CA ARG A 186 0.80 18.67 -4.84
C ARG A 186 1.44 19.64 -5.85
N ASP A 187 1.90 20.82 -5.39
CA ASP A 187 2.25 21.93 -6.29
C ASP A 187 3.73 21.95 -6.69
N VAL A 188 4.60 21.24 -5.94
CA VAL A 188 6.05 21.25 -6.17
C VAL A 188 6.61 19.84 -6.38
N ALA A 189 6.34 18.91 -5.45
CA ALA A 189 6.99 17.60 -5.47
C ALA A 189 6.42 16.69 -6.57
N VAL A 190 5.12 16.61 -6.75
CA VAL A 190 4.48 15.81 -7.82
C VAL A 190 4.86 16.31 -9.22
N PRO A 191 4.82 17.63 -9.54
CA PRO A 191 5.34 18.13 -10.82
C PRO A 191 6.81 17.79 -11.08
N TRP A 192 7.64 17.73 -10.04
CA TRP A 192 9.02 17.26 -10.20
C TRP A 192 9.08 15.77 -10.57
N VAL A 193 8.27 14.91 -9.93
CA VAL A 193 8.16 13.49 -10.29
C VAL A 193 7.73 13.35 -11.74
N GLU A 194 6.69 14.04 -12.16
CA GLU A 194 6.21 14.01 -13.55
C GLU A 194 7.33 14.37 -14.54
N LYS A 195 7.98 15.51 -14.33
CA LYS A 195 9.08 15.95 -15.19
C LYS A 195 10.20 14.91 -15.26
N THR A 196 10.59 14.32 -14.11
CA THR A 196 11.67 13.36 -14.01
C THR A 196 11.32 12.06 -14.70
N VAL A 197 10.12 11.53 -14.47
CA VAL A 197 9.66 10.28 -15.09
C VAL A 197 9.50 10.44 -16.61
N ARG A 198 8.95 11.57 -17.09
CA ARG A 198 8.83 11.83 -18.53
C ARG A 198 10.19 11.94 -19.22
N ALA A 199 11.16 12.60 -18.60
CA ALA A 199 12.53 12.67 -19.10
C ALA A 199 13.19 11.27 -19.16
N HIS A 200 12.93 10.44 -18.14
CA HIS A 200 13.40 9.06 -18.10
C HIS A 200 12.79 8.19 -19.21
N ILE A 201 11.48 8.28 -19.46
CA ILE A 201 10.81 7.58 -20.57
C ILE A 201 11.47 7.95 -21.89
N ALA A 202 11.69 9.24 -22.17
CA ALA A 202 12.35 9.70 -23.37
C ALA A 202 13.76 9.12 -23.51
N ALA A 203 14.56 9.14 -22.44
CA ALA A 203 15.92 8.57 -22.45
C ALA A 203 15.92 7.06 -22.72
N ARG A 204 14.98 6.30 -22.12
CA ARG A 204 14.86 4.84 -22.35
C ARG A 204 14.32 4.49 -23.72
N ARG A 205 13.58 5.37 -24.36
CA ARG A 205 13.17 5.20 -25.76
C ARG A 205 14.34 5.27 -26.72
N GLU A 206 15.32 6.13 -26.44
CA GLU A 206 16.55 6.23 -27.23
C GLU A 206 17.56 5.13 -26.86
N GLN A 207 17.70 4.83 -25.57
CA GLN A 207 18.67 3.85 -25.04
C GLN A 207 17.99 2.91 -24.04
N PRO A 208 17.34 1.82 -24.51
CA PRO A 208 16.76 0.81 -23.63
C PRO A 208 17.80 0.14 -22.75
N THR A 209 17.43 -0.20 -21.51
CA THR A 209 18.25 -0.94 -20.54
C THR A 209 17.44 -2.09 -19.93
N ASP A 210 18.06 -2.89 -19.05
CA ASP A 210 17.35 -3.98 -18.35
C ASP A 210 16.60 -3.42 -17.12
N ASP A 211 15.57 -2.59 -17.39
CA ASP A 211 14.68 -2.03 -16.35
C ASP A 211 13.19 -2.17 -16.74
N ALA A 212 12.30 -1.92 -15.76
CA ALA A 212 10.87 -2.06 -16.00
C ALA A 212 10.33 -1.00 -16.99
N THR A 213 10.89 0.20 -17.05
CA THR A 213 10.50 1.23 -18.02
C THR A 213 10.78 0.78 -19.45
N SER A 214 11.96 0.22 -19.71
CA SER A 214 12.31 -0.34 -21.03
C SER A 214 11.40 -1.52 -21.39
N ALA A 215 11.02 -2.34 -20.41
CA ALA A 215 10.08 -3.43 -20.63
C ALA A 215 8.67 -2.91 -21.02
N PHE A 216 8.17 -1.83 -20.41
CA PHE A 216 6.92 -1.20 -20.82
C PHE A 216 7.00 -0.58 -22.21
N LEU A 217 8.11 0.06 -22.56
CA LEU A 217 8.34 0.60 -23.91
C LEU A 217 8.35 -0.49 -24.98
N ALA A 218 8.82 -1.68 -24.64
CA ALA A 218 8.83 -2.84 -25.53
C ALA A 218 7.48 -3.57 -25.61
N ALA A 219 6.62 -3.44 -24.59
CA ALA A 219 5.34 -4.12 -24.52
C ALA A 219 4.33 -3.61 -25.56
N GLU A 220 3.36 -4.46 -25.89
CA GLU A 220 2.21 -4.11 -26.75
C GLU A 220 0.91 -4.27 -25.98
N VAL A 221 0.04 -3.30 -26.19
CA VAL A 221 -1.31 -3.23 -25.64
C VAL A 221 -2.27 -3.04 -26.81
N ASP A 222 -3.22 -3.97 -27.00
CA ASP A 222 -4.18 -3.94 -28.10
C ASP A 222 -3.50 -3.76 -29.47
N ASP A 223 -2.46 -4.60 -29.73
CA ASP A 223 -1.67 -4.65 -30.97
C ASP A 223 -0.93 -3.36 -31.34
N ARG A 224 -0.68 -2.47 -30.38
CA ARG A 224 0.11 -1.25 -30.54
C ARG A 224 1.09 -1.02 -29.37
N LYS A 225 2.10 -0.21 -29.61
CA LYS A 225 2.97 0.29 -28.53
C LYS A 225 2.20 1.29 -27.66
N MET A 226 2.54 1.29 -26.38
CA MET A 226 2.00 2.30 -25.44
C MET A 226 2.57 3.70 -25.76
N THR A 227 1.76 4.70 -25.57
CA THR A 227 2.17 6.10 -25.62
C THR A 227 3.00 6.47 -24.38
N ASP A 228 3.72 7.59 -24.44
CA ASP A 228 4.47 8.10 -23.29
C ASP A 228 3.57 8.45 -22.11
N ASP A 229 2.35 8.94 -22.37
CA ASP A 229 1.37 9.24 -21.32
C ASP A 229 0.85 7.98 -20.63
N GLU A 230 0.60 6.91 -21.38
CA GLU A 230 0.20 5.63 -20.81
C GLU A 230 1.32 5.01 -19.95
N ILE A 231 2.57 5.08 -20.42
CA ILE A 231 3.73 4.60 -19.66
C ILE A 231 3.93 5.46 -18.41
N TYR A 232 3.85 6.78 -18.54
CA TYR A 232 3.92 7.71 -17.40
C TYR A 232 2.88 7.34 -16.33
N SER A 233 1.63 7.14 -16.76
CA SER A 233 0.52 6.75 -15.88
C SER A 233 0.81 5.45 -15.11
N ILE A 234 1.38 4.44 -15.80
CA ILE A 234 1.78 3.17 -15.17
C ILE A 234 2.92 3.39 -14.17
N LEU A 235 3.96 4.14 -14.55
CA LEU A 235 5.13 4.37 -13.69
C LEU A 235 4.75 5.18 -12.44
N GLU A 236 3.91 6.20 -12.58
CA GLU A 236 3.43 7.00 -11.46
C GLU A 236 2.61 6.14 -10.48
N LEU A 237 1.71 5.28 -10.99
CA LEU A 237 0.98 4.33 -10.17
C LEU A 237 1.92 3.37 -9.40
N LEU A 238 2.97 2.85 -10.06
CA LEU A 238 3.92 1.93 -9.45
C LEU A 238 4.77 2.63 -8.38
N ILE A 239 5.16 3.88 -8.60
CA ILE A 239 5.87 4.71 -7.61
C ILE A 239 4.94 4.96 -6.42
N SER A 240 3.73 5.48 -6.65
CA SER A 240 2.75 5.79 -5.61
C SER A 240 2.40 4.56 -4.75
N GLY A 241 2.15 3.42 -5.40
CA GLY A 241 1.79 2.17 -4.69
C GLY A 241 2.98 1.49 -4.00
N GLY A 242 4.21 1.69 -4.49
CA GLY A 242 5.40 0.98 -4.01
C GLY A 242 6.14 1.67 -2.86
N VAL A 243 6.01 2.98 -2.74
CA VAL A 243 6.83 3.77 -1.81
C VAL A 243 6.43 3.60 -0.34
N GLY A 244 5.12 3.64 -0.01
CA GLY A 244 4.67 3.76 1.38
C GLY A 244 4.14 2.48 2.01
N THR A 245 3.41 1.65 1.26
CA THR A 245 2.62 0.54 1.82
C THR A 245 3.46 -0.57 2.45
N THR A 246 4.58 -0.95 1.83
CA THR A 246 5.49 -1.96 2.39
C THR A 246 6.22 -1.44 3.62
N ALA A 247 6.62 -0.16 3.61
CA ALA A 247 7.19 0.49 4.78
C ALA A 247 6.24 0.49 5.96
N SER A 248 4.98 0.84 5.72
CA SER A 248 3.92 0.80 6.72
C SER A 248 3.73 -0.60 7.33
N LEU A 249 3.71 -1.65 6.50
CA LEU A 249 3.65 -3.03 6.97
C LEU A 249 4.81 -3.36 7.91
N VAL A 250 6.04 -3.09 7.45
CA VAL A 250 7.25 -3.48 8.18
C VAL A 250 7.38 -2.72 9.49
N THR A 251 7.10 -1.41 9.49
CA THR A 251 7.19 -0.61 10.71
C THR A 251 6.16 -1.05 11.76
N GLN A 252 4.94 -1.37 11.36
CA GLN A 252 3.92 -1.93 12.26
C GLN A 252 4.34 -3.31 12.80
N ALA A 253 4.89 -4.18 11.95
CA ALA A 253 5.39 -5.49 12.35
C ALA A 253 6.55 -5.37 13.37
N LEU A 254 7.50 -4.46 13.16
CA LEU A 254 8.62 -4.24 14.07
C LEU A 254 8.17 -3.69 15.43
N VAL A 255 7.20 -2.77 15.46
CA VAL A 255 6.62 -2.28 16.73
C VAL A 255 5.89 -3.42 17.46
N TRP A 256 5.15 -4.26 16.74
CA TRP A 256 4.48 -5.40 17.34
C TRP A 256 5.49 -6.42 17.88
N LEU A 257 6.55 -6.75 17.13
CA LEU A 257 7.61 -7.67 17.56
C LEU A 257 8.38 -7.13 18.78
N TYR A 258 8.55 -5.83 18.90
CA TYR A 258 9.09 -5.22 20.11
C TYR A 258 8.20 -5.49 21.34
N ARG A 259 6.88 -5.32 21.17
CA ARG A 259 5.89 -5.57 22.24
C ARG A 259 5.69 -7.06 22.56
N ASN A 260 6.10 -7.94 21.68
CA ASN A 260 5.95 -9.40 21.79
C ASN A 260 7.33 -10.10 21.68
N PRO A 261 8.21 -9.94 22.70
CA PRO A 261 9.61 -10.38 22.62
C PRO A 261 9.75 -11.90 22.46
N GLY A 262 8.78 -12.70 22.94
CA GLY A 262 8.75 -14.14 22.71
C GLY A 262 8.59 -14.49 21.24
N GLU A 263 7.66 -13.82 20.54
CA GLU A 263 7.45 -14.04 19.11
C GLU A 263 8.61 -13.50 18.26
N ARG A 264 9.20 -12.37 18.67
CA ARG A 264 10.43 -11.86 18.08
C ARG A 264 11.56 -12.87 18.16
N GLN A 265 11.77 -13.48 19.34
CA GLN A 265 12.81 -14.48 19.53
C GLN A 265 12.59 -15.73 18.67
N ARG A 266 11.33 -16.18 18.51
CA ARG A 266 11.02 -17.29 17.61
C ARG A 266 11.43 -17.02 16.16
N LEU A 267 11.20 -15.80 15.64
CA LEU A 267 11.61 -15.42 14.29
C LEU A 267 13.14 -15.27 14.17
N ILE A 268 13.83 -14.90 15.24
CA ILE A 268 15.32 -14.87 15.29
C ILE A 268 15.88 -16.29 15.26
N ASP A 269 15.31 -17.19 16.05
CA ASP A 269 15.76 -18.59 16.17
C ASP A 269 15.46 -19.40 14.90
N ASP A 270 14.32 -19.11 14.24
CA ASP A 270 13.93 -19.76 12.98
C ASP A 270 13.46 -18.70 11.94
N PRO A 271 14.40 -18.11 11.17
CA PRO A 271 14.06 -17.13 10.14
C PRO A 271 13.15 -17.67 9.02
N SER A 272 13.01 -18.99 8.86
CA SER A 272 12.09 -19.56 7.86
C SER A 272 10.62 -19.27 8.16
N MET A 273 10.29 -18.97 9.41
CA MET A 273 8.94 -18.57 9.83
C MET A 273 8.54 -17.19 9.32
N ILE A 274 9.49 -16.34 8.92
CA ILE A 274 9.20 -14.95 8.47
C ILE A 274 8.24 -14.96 7.28
N ASP A 275 8.30 -15.96 6.41
CA ASP A 275 7.40 -16.08 5.27
C ASP A 275 5.93 -16.17 5.69
N VAL A 276 5.61 -16.97 6.69
CA VAL A 276 4.25 -17.11 7.22
C VAL A 276 3.88 -15.90 8.08
N ALA A 277 4.81 -15.42 8.89
CA ALA A 277 4.58 -14.22 9.73
C ALA A 277 4.23 -12.98 8.90
N VAL A 278 4.85 -12.80 7.74
CA VAL A 278 4.53 -11.66 6.82
C VAL A 278 3.09 -11.74 6.32
N GLU A 279 2.53 -12.93 6.04
CA GLU A 279 1.12 -13.06 5.65
C GLU A 279 0.19 -12.68 6.83
N GLU A 280 0.56 -13.03 8.06
CA GLU A 280 -0.22 -12.64 9.23
C GLU A 280 -0.10 -11.14 9.53
N PHE A 281 1.08 -10.54 9.39
CA PHE A 281 1.25 -9.09 9.51
C PHE A 281 0.44 -8.34 8.44
N LEU A 282 0.41 -8.85 7.19
CA LEU A 282 -0.46 -8.33 6.13
C LEU A 282 -1.93 -8.39 6.53
N ARG A 283 -2.39 -9.50 7.11
CA ARG A 283 -3.76 -9.65 7.58
C ARG A 283 -4.11 -8.60 8.63
N VAL A 284 -3.34 -8.58 9.72
CA VAL A 284 -3.68 -7.78 10.90
C VAL A 284 -3.47 -6.29 10.68
N PHE A 285 -2.37 -5.89 10.05
CA PHE A 285 -2.05 -4.47 9.88
C PHE A 285 -2.68 -3.85 8.64
N SER A 286 -2.90 -4.67 7.58
CA SER A 286 -3.56 -4.20 6.34
C SER A 286 -3.12 -2.78 5.97
N PRO A 287 -1.87 -2.55 5.50
CA PRO A 287 -1.30 -1.19 5.32
C PRO A 287 -2.21 -0.25 4.54
N THR A 288 -2.85 -0.76 3.47
CA THR A 288 -3.97 -0.09 2.82
C THR A 288 -5.25 -0.56 3.49
N GLN A 289 -5.91 0.36 4.20
CA GLN A 289 -7.08 0.06 5.03
C GLN A 289 -8.33 -0.20 4.19
N ALA A 290 -8.56 0.64 3.19
CA ALA A 290 -9.73 0.57 2.33
C ALA A 290 -9.48 1.23 0.98
N LEU A 291 -10.20 0.77 -0.05
CA LEU A 291 -10.28 1.42 -1.35
C LEU A 291 -11.73 1.45 -1.83
N ALA A 292 -12.04 2.46 -2.66
CA ALA A 292 -13.38 2.67 -3.14
C ALA A 292 -13.61 2.11 -4.55
N ARG A 293 -14.90 1.92 -4.86
CA ARG A 293 -15.44 1.65 -6.20
C ARG A 293 -16.64 2.54 -6.46
N THR A 294 -17.06 2.60 -7.71
CA THR A 294 -18.31 3.27 -8.12
C THR A 294 -19.31 2.23 -8.56
N VAL A 295 -20.53 2.29 -8.06
CA VAL A 295 -21.64 1.43 -8.44
C VAL A 295 -22.08 1.79 -9.85
N THR A 296 -22.15 0.81 -10.78
CA THR A 296 -22.42 1.06 -12.20
C THR A 296 -23.90 1.15 -12.53
N ARG A 297 -24.74 0.50 -11.75
CA ARG A 297 -26.21 0.41 -11.95
C ARG A 297 -26.94 0.24 -10.62
N ASP A 298 -28.22 0.54 -10.62
CA ASP A 298 -29.07 0.22 -9.47
C ASP A 298 -29.05 -1.30 -9.23
N ALA A 299 -28.83 -1.70 -7.99
CA ALA A 299 -28.75 -3.11 -7.62
C ALA A 299 -29.10 -3.32 -6.14
N GLU A 300 -29.56 -4.53 -5.85
CA GLU A 300 -29.63 -5.06 -4.49
C GLU A 300 -28.32 -5.76 -4.15
N PHE A 301 -27.65 -5.34 -3.10
CA PHE A 301 -26.43 -5.97 -2.62
C PHE A 301 -26.51 -6.20 -1.12
N ARG A 302 -26.58 -7.45 -0.71
CA ARG A 302 -26.63 -7.84 0.71
C ARG A 302 -27.74 -7.13 1.53
N GLY A 303 -28.89 -6.91 0.91
CA GLY A 303 -30.04 -6.23 1.53
C GLY A 303 -29.98 -4.70 1.47
N ALA A 304 -28.93 -4.11 0.90
CA ALA A 304 -28.84 -2.69 0.64
C ALA A 304 -29.24 -2.38 -0.81
N HIS A 305 -29.95 -1.27 -1.02
CA HIS A 305 -30.31 -0.78 -2.35
C HIS A 305 -29.26 0.25 -2.82
N LEU A 306 -28.32 -0.20 -3.64
CA LEU A 306 -27.29 0.64 -4.24
C LEU A 306 -27.85 1.33 -5.49
N ARG A 307 -27.44 2.56 -5.73
CA ARG A 307 -27.80 3.34 -6.92
C ARG A 307 -26.59 3.53 -7.82
N ALA A 308 -26.85 3.61 -9.12
CA ALA A 308 -25.81 3.99 -10.08
C ALA A 308 -25.15 5.31 -9.69
N GLY A 309 -23.82 5.31 -9.65
CA GLY A 309 -23.01 6.45 -9.21
C GLY A 309 -22.68 6.48 -7.71
N ASP A 310 -23.32 5.67 -6.87
CA ASP A 310 -22.95 5.54 -5.47
C ASP A 310 -21.48 5.12 -5.33
N ARG A 311 -20.84 5.59 -4.28
CA ARG A 311 -19.48 5.15 -3.92
C ARG A 311 -19.58 4.02 -2.90
N ALA A 312 -18.71 3.01 -3.03
CA ALA A 312 -18.61 1.91 -2.08
C ALA A 312 -17.16 1.75 -1.60
N LEU A 313 -16.94 1.92 -0.31
CA LEU A 313 -15.64 1.74 0.35
C LEU A 313 -15.50 0.28 0.77
N MET A 314 -14.54 -0.43 0.19
CA MET A 314 -14.19 -1.81 0.55
C MET A 314 -13.15 -1.81 1.64
N SER A 315 -13.53 -2.13 2.88
CA SER A 315 -12.65 -2.07 4.05
C SER A 315 -11.85 -3.37 4.22
N TRP A 316 -10.67 -3.44 3.58
CA TRP A 316 -9.77 -4.60 3.68
C TRP A 316 -9.38 -4.89 5.11
N ALA A 317 -9.00 -3.84 5.87
CA ALA A 317 -8.60 -3.96 7.27
C ALA A 317 -9.71 -4.54 8.13
N SER A 318 -10.95 -4.13 7.88
CA SER A 318 -12.12 -4.67 8.54
C SER A 318 -12.34 -6.14 8.21
N ALA A 319 -12.39 -6.48 6.90
CA ALA A 319 -12.60 -7.85 6.44
C ALA A 319 -11.52 -8.82 6.93
N ASN A 320 -10.27 -8.37 7.04
CA ASN A 320 -9.15 -9.17 7.54
C ASN A 320 -9.23 -9.47 9.06
N ARG A 321 -10.17 -8.84 9.77
CA ARG A 321 -10.47 -9.08 11.19
C ARG A 321 -11.87 -9.64 11.42
N ASP A 322 -12.49 -10.22 10.39
CA ASP A 322 -13.84 -10.78 10.51
C ASP A 322 -13.79 -12.17 11.19
N PRO A 323 -14.45 -12.35 12.37
CA PRO A 323 -14.49 -13.62 13.07
C PRO A 323 -15.22 -14.74 12.29
N ARG A 324 -15.98 -14.40 11.26
CA ARG A 324 -16.60 -15.39 10.35
C ARG A 324 -15.58 -16.08 9.46
N GLN A 325 -14.40 -15.49 9.29
CA GLN A 325 -13.32 -16.00 8.44
C GLN A 325 -12.07 -16.40 9.24
N PHE A 326 -11.77 -15.70 10.31
CA PHE A 326 -10.55 -15.90 11.08
C PHE A 326 -10.89 -16.16 12.55
N ASP A 327 -10.40 -17.27 13.10
CA ASP A 327 -10.46 -17.50 14.54
C ASP A 327 -9.53 -16.51 15.25
N ASP A 328 -9.98 -15.95 16.39
CA ASP A 328 -9.26 -14.93 17.14
C ASP A 328 -8.70 -13.82 16.25
N PRO A 329 -9.57 -13.09 15.51
CA PRO A 329 -9.17 -12.24 14.39
C PRO A 329 -8.33 -11.02 14.79
N ASP A 330 -8.41 -10.59 16.05
CA ASP A 330 -7.65 -9.46 16.59
C ASP A 330 -6.26 -9.87 17.10
N GLU A 331 -6.04 -11.17 17.32
CA GLU A 331 -4.74 -11.71 17.72
C GLU A 331 -3.83 -11.92 16.50
N VAL A 332 -2.53 -11.67 16.71
CA VAL A 332 -1.50 -11.97 15.71
C VAL A 332 -0.91 -13.33 15.99
N ASP A 333 -1.17 -14.29 15.11
CA ASP A 333 -0.58 -15.61 15.13
C ASP A 333 0.42 -15.75 13.97
N ILE A 334 1.71 -15.61 14.27
CA ILE A 334 2.78 -15.70 13.25
C ILE A 334 2.90 -17.08 12.58
N THR A 335 2.09 -18.05 13.00
CA THR A 335 2.03 -19.40 12.41
C THR A 335 0.73 -19.66 11.65
N ARG A 336 -0.17 -18.67 11.55
CA ARG A 336 -1.47 -18.83 10.92
C ARG A 336 -1.36 -19.25 9.46
N TRP A 337 -1.80 -20.47 9.20
CA TRP A 337 -1.82 -21.05 7.85
C TRP A 337 -2.99 -22.05 7.70
N PRO A 338 -3.80 -22.00 6.61
CA PRO A 338 -3.74 -21.03 5.53
C PRO A 338 -4.24 -19.64 5.97
N ASN A 339 -3.71 -18.58 5.35
CA ASN A 339 -4.09 -17.21 5.64
C ASN A 339 -4.81 -16.58 4.42
N LYS A 340 -6.15 -16.46 4.50
CA LYS A 340 -7.01 -15.97 3.41
C LYS A 340 -7.25 -14.46 3.48
N HIS A 341 -6.23 -13.70 3.86
CA HIS A 341 -6.37 -12.24 3.97
C HIS A 341 -6.57 -11.55 2.61
N MET A 342 -7.17 -10.38 2.65
CA MET A 342 -7.44 -9.51 1.50
C MET A 342 -6.58 -8.23 1.50
N ALA A 343 -5.44 -8.19 2.20
CA ALA A 343 -4.59 -7.00 2.29
C ALA A 343 -4.04 -6.51 0.94
N PHE A 344 -4.01 -7.35 -0.07
CA PHE A 344 -3.65 -7.00 -1.45
C PHE A 344 -4.86 -6.80 -2.37
N GLY A 345 -6.06 -6.68 -1.82
CA GLY A 345 -7.30 -6.72 -2.59
C GLY A 345 -7.53 -8.08 -3.26
N LEU A 346 -8.63 -8.19 -3.98
CA LEU A 346 -9.05 -9.39 -4.72
C LEU A 346 -9.54 -9.03 -6.13
N GLY A 347 -9.92 -10.07 -6.87
CA GLY A 347 -10.44 -9.93 -8.24
C GLY A 347 -9.37 -9.47 -9.22
N ILE A 348 -9.81 -8.83 -10.29
CA ILE A 348 -8.94 -8.38 -11.38
C ILE A 348 -7.94 -7.30 -10.91
N HIS A 349 -8.34 -6.46 -9.97
CA HIS A 349 -7.52 -5.38 -9.40
C HIS A 349 -6.63 -5.80 -8.22
N ARG A 350 -6.48 -7.11 -7.95
CA ARG A 350 -5.51 -7.55 -6.94
C ARG A 350 -4.16 -6.91 -7.17
N CYS A 351 -3.52 -6.44 -6.09
CA CYS A 351 -2.26 -5.69 -6.13
C CYS A 351 -1.21 -6.35 -7.04
N ALA A 352 -0.73 -5.61 -8.02
CA ALA A 352 0.29 -6.07 -8.95
C ALA A 352 1.64 -6.27 -8.26
N GLY A 353 1.99 -5.38 -7.31
CA GLY A 353 3.22 -5.42 -6.53
C GLY A 353 3.25 -6.44 -5.41
N SER A 354 2.22 -7.31 -5.26
CA SER A 354 2.10 -8.21 -4.11
C SER A 354 3.30 -9.15 -3.89
N HIS A 355 3.98 -9.57 -4.94
CA HIS A 355 5.19 -10.39 -4.84
C HIS A 355 6.41 -9.56 -4.43
N LEU A 356 6.55 -8.35 -4.97
CA LEU A 356 7.64 -7.43 -4.62
C LEU A 356 7.51 -6.95 -3.17
N GLY A 357 6.31 -6.54 -2.74
CA GLY A 357 6.05 -6.15 -1.36
C GLY A 357 6.37 -7.24 -0.34
N ARG A 358 6.01 -8.50 -0.63
CA ARG A 358 6.39 -9.64 0.21
C ARG A 358 7.90 -9.85 0.26
N ALA A 359 8.58 -9.79 -0.87
CA ALA A 359 10.03 -9.96 -0.92
C ALA A 359 10.75 -8.88 -0.11
N MET A 360 10.35 -7.62 -0.27
CA MET A 360 10.90 -6.51 0.52
C MET A 360 10.60 -6.66 2.01
N ALA A 361 9.36 -6.97 2.40
CA ALA A 361 8.99 -7.14 3.81
C ALA A 361 9.80 -8.24 4.51
N ARG A 362 9.99 -9.40 3.84
CA ARG A 362 10.82 -10.50 4.34
C ARG A 362 12.27 -10.08 4.55
N ALA A 363 12.88 -9.47 3.55
CA ALA A 363 14.27 -9.01 3.62
C ALA A 363 14.45 -7.96 4.72
N MET A 364 13.54 -6.99 4.82
CA MET A 364 13.60 -5.93 5.82
C MET A 364 13.43 -6.47 7.25
N ILE A 365 12.39 -7.25 7.51
CA ILE A 365 12.18 -7.87 8.84
C ILE A 365 13.34 -8.81 9.17
N GLY A 366 13.74 -9.67 8.24
CA GLY A 366 14.83 -10.63 8.45
C GLY A 366 16.15 -9.96 8.81
N GLN A 367 16.58 -8.96 8.04
CA GLN A 367 17.85 -8.28 8.31
C GLN A 367 17.81 -7.38 9.55
N VAL A 368 16.66 -6.77 9.89
CA VAL A 368 16.52 -6.03 11.16
C VAL A 368 16.64 -6.99 12.34
N LEU A 369 15.95 -8.12 12.33
CA LEU A 369 16.04 -9.12 13.40
C LEU A 369 17.42 -9.74 13.51
N GLU A 370 18.13 -9.97 12.41
CA GLU A 370 19.49 -10.52 12.39
C GLU A 370 20.52 -9.51 12.94
N ARG A 371 20.37 -8.25 12.56
CA ARG A 371 21.43 -7.24 12.78
C ARG A 371 21.19 -6.33 13.99
N MET A 372 19.92 -6.22 14.40
CA MET A 372 19.46 -5.42 15.53
C MET A 372 18.50 -6.25 16.41
N PRO A 373 18.92 -7.47 16.86
CA PRO A 373 18.02 -8.41 17.55
C PRO A 373 17.46 -7.88 18.87
N ASP A 374 18.17 -6.93 19.47
CA ASP A 374 17.90 -6.35 20.78
C ASP A 374 17.29 -4.93 20.72
N TYR A 375 16.82 -4.48 19.56
CA TYR A 375 16.26 -3.14 19.45
C TYR A 375 15.14 -2.91 20.47
N VAL A 376 15.14 -1.68 21.03
CA VAL A 376 14.18 -1.21 22.02
C VAL A 376 13.51 0.05 21.45
N VAL A 377 12.19 0.01 21.29
CA VAL A 377 11.40 1.14 20.80
C VAL A 377 11.09 2.09 21.94
N ASP A 378 11.30 3.37 21.73
CA ASP A 378 10.76 4.44 22.57
C ASP A 378 9.27 4.62 22.22
N VAL A 379 8.41 3.97 23.02
CA VAL A 379 6.97 3.92 22.75
C VAL A 379 6.32 5.30 22.83
N ASP A 380 6.82 6.17 23.70
CA ASP A 380 6.29 7.53 23.90
C ASP A 380 6.71 8.47 22.76
N GLY A 381 7.80 8.15 22.07
CA GLY A 381 8.28 8.87 20.90
C GLY A 381 7.65 8.45 19.57
N ILE A 382 6.77 7.44 19.56
CA ILE A 382 6.10 6.99 18.32
C ILE A 382 5.15 8.07 17.79
N VAL A 383 5.31 8.42 16.53
CA VAL A 383 4.40 9.33 15.80
C VAL A 383 3.64 8.54 14.74
N ARG A 384 2.31 8.43 14.89
CA ARG A 384 1.42 7.80 13.89
C ARG A 384 1.12 8.76 12.75
N TYR A 385 0.67 8.24 11.62
CA TYR A 385 0.02 9.08 10.61
C TYR A 385 -1.21 9.76 11.22
N PRO A 386 -1.41 11.05 10.96
CA PRO A 386 -2.57 11.77 11.47
C PRO A 386 -3.88 11.28 10.86
N ASP A 387 -3.83 10.77 9.64
CA ASP A 387 -4.92 10.13 8.92
C ASP A 387 -4.59 8.64 8.69
N GLN A 388 -5.53 7.77 9.04
CA GLN A 388 -5.38 6.31 8.93
C GLN A 388 -6.47 5.70 8.02
N GLY A 389 -7.22 6.51 7.30
CA GLY A 389 -8.38 6.03 6.54
C GLY A 389 -8.01 5.29 5.27
N THR A 390 -7.01 5.77 4.54
CA THR A 390 -6.52 5.08 3.34
C THR A 390 -5.35 4.17 3.67
N ASN A 391 -4.33 4.69 4.36
CA ASN A 391 -3.15 3.93 4.77
C ASN A 391 -2.90 4.12 6.27
N ALA A 392 -2.60 3.02 6.98
CA ALA A 392 -2.23 3.06 8.40
C ALA A 392 -0.72 2.87 8.58
N GLY A 393 -0.10 3.62 9.46
CA GLY A 393 1.34 3.52 9.72
C GLY A 393 1.91 4.57 10.67
N TYR A 394 3.23 4.73 10.61
CA TYR A 394 3.99 5.60 11.49
C TYR A 394 4.91 6.53 10.71
N HIS A 395 4.98 7.78 11.14
CA HIS A 395 5.99 8.74 10.66
C HIS A 395 7.33 8.58 11.37
N SER A 396 7.32 8.19 12.66
CA SER A 396 8.52 8.07 13.48
C SER A 396 8.38 6.95 14.49
N ILE A 397 9.45 6.19 14.69
CA ILE A 397 9.57 5.10 15.66
C ILE A 397 11.00 5.13 16.23
N PRO A 398 11.30 6.04 17.18
CA PRO A 398 12.63 6.12 17.78
C PRO A 398 12.99 4.80 18.47
N CYS A 399 14.23 4.37 18.31
CA CYS A 399 14.73 3.14 18.95
C CYS A 399 16.21 3.23 19.29
N SER A 400 16.63 2.38 20.22
CA SER A 400 18.01 2.08 20.53
C SER A 400 18.32 0.61 20.34
N PHE A 401 19.58 0.26 20.10
CA PHE A 401 20.06 -1.11 19.89
C PHE A 401 21.56 -1.18 20.15
N THR A 402 22.10 -2.38 20.31
CA THR A 402 23.54 -2.56 20.40
C THR A 402 24.20 -2.27 19.05
N PRO A 403 25.19 -1.33 19.00
CA PRO A 403 25.89 -1.02 17.76
C PRO A 403 26.53 -2.25 17.11
N GLY A 404 26.33 -2.39 15.82
CA GLY A 404 26.90 -3.45 14.99
C GLY A 404 27.93 -2.93 14.00
N LYS A 405 28.30 -3.77 13.03
CA LYS A 405 29.24 -3.42 11.96
C LYS A 405 28.52 -3.27 10.61
N ARG A 406 29.00 -2.34 9.82
CA ARG A 406 28.61 -2.25 8.40
C ARG A 406 29.02 -3.51 7.64
N ARG A 407 28.22 -3.87 6.64
CA ARG A 407 28.48 -5.00 5.73
C ARG A 407 28.94 -4.56 4.35
N LEU A 408 28.48 -3.39 3.88
CA LEU A 408 28.92 -2.82 2.60
C LEU A 408 30.26 -2.10 2.77
N ALA A 409 31.13 -2.29 1.79
CA ALA A 409 32.45 -1.63 1.76
C ALA A 409 32.36 -0.10 1.52
N SER A 410 31.24 0.36 0.92
CA SER A 410 30.97 1.76 0.62
C SER A 410 29.52 2.11 0.95
N PRO A 411 29.21 3.38 1.25
CA PRO A 411 27.82 3.82 1.42
C PRO A 411 26.97 3.47 0.19
N LEU A 412 25.67 3.17 0.42
CA LEU A 412 24.73 2.85 -0.64
C LEU A 412 24.59 4.01 -1.64
N PHE A 413 24.51 5.24 -1.09
CA PHE A 413 24.50 6.48 -1.86
C PHE A 413 25.71 7.32 -1.50
N PRO A 414 26.45 7.88 -2.48
CA PRO A 414 27.51 8.82 -2.21
C PRO A 414 26.93 10.02 -1.43
N ARG A 415 27.58 10.43 -0.35
CA ARG A 415 27.21 11.70 0.31
C ARG A 415 27.49 12.82 -0.67
N ALA A 416 26.50 13.69 -0.87
CA ALA A 416 26.73 14.93 -1.60
C ALA A 416 27.88 15.67 -0.91
N SER A 417 28.95 15.97 -1.67
CA SER A 417 30.14 16.71 -1.23
C SER A 417 29.79 18.16 -0.98
#